data_ab2f945eb47ba7861090c4f35acb61ab
#
_entry.id   ab2f945eb47ba7861090c4f35acb61ab
#
_cell.length_a   1.000
_cell.length_b   1.000
_cell.length_c   1.000
_cell.angle_alpha   90.00
_cell.angle_beta   90.00
_cell.angle_gamma   90.00
#
_symmetry.space_group_name_H-M   'P 1'
#
loop_
_entity.id
_entity.type
_entity.pdbx_description
1 polymer ?
#
loop_
_entity_poly.entity_id
_entity_poly.type
_entity_poly.pdbx_seq_one_letter_code
_entity_poly.pdbx_strand_id
1 'polypeptide(L)'
;MARSRSPEGPTADGPEEVTALWLSHHWPDDYDRCIGVGRRHVCRRCLVLYPLAATGRGVAYVGGWAAGPVGTWLFVALPLPAVVDLCLEQLAVVEPSSRRLVAVTVPLAIGLGIGFARYLESPGDPLFWGVVVGYTAVCLAALVARWRRDG
;
A
#
# COMPACT_ATOMS: atom_id res chain seq x y z
N MET A 1 20.00 21.54 -20.58
CA MET A 1 21.19 20.90 -19.97
C MET A 1 20.94 19.42 -19.93
N ALA A 2 21.60 18.68 -20.83
CA ALA A 2 21.47 17.23 -20.93
C ALA A 2 22.31 16.58 -19.84
N ARG A 3 21.70 15.81 -18.92
CA ARG A 3 22.43 14.96 -17.99
C ARG A 3 23.01 13.79 -18.75
N SER A 4 24.32 13.73 -18.87
CA SER A 4 25.06 12.58 -19.38
C SER A 4 24.80 11.39 -18.47
N ARG A 5 24.18 10.35 -19.02
CA ARG A 5 24.13 9.02 -18.40
C ARG A 5 25.52 8.42 -18.50
N SER A 6 26.14 8.13 -17.38
CA SER A 6 27.32 7.27 -17.35
C SER A 6 26.87 5.83 -17.62
N PRO A 7 27.45 5.16 -18.62
CA PRO A 7 27.21 3.74 -18.83
C PRO A 7 28.28 2.98 -18.05
N GLU A 8 27.91 2.26 -17.01
CA GLU A 8 28.65 1.07 -16.56
C GLU A 8 28.01 0.55 -15.27
N GLY A 9 26.92 -0.21 -15.43
CA GLY A 9 26.44 -1.16 -14.42
C GLY A 9 26.71 -2.58 -14.91
N PRO A 10 26.89 -3.57 -14.03
CA PRO A 10 27.31 -4.91 -14.41
C PRO A 10 26.30 -5.57 -15.33
N THR A 11 26.77 -6.00 -16.48
CA THR A 11 26.08 -6.87 -17.44
C THR A 11 25.79 -8.20 -16.79
N ALA A 12 24.58 -8.37 -16.29
CA ALA A 12 24.03 -9.69 -15.97
C ALA A 12 23.31 -10.19 -17.24
N ASP A 13 24.06 -10.85 -18.12
CA ASP A 13 23.52 -11.53 -19.27
C ASP A 13 22.57 -12.67 -18.84
N GLY A 14 21.30 -12.42 -18.92
CA GLY A 14 20.19 -13.35 -18.78
C GLY A 14 18.88 -12.59 -18.84
N PRO A 15 17.80 -13.12 -19.46
CA PRO A 15 16.52 -12.46 -19.46
C PRO A 15 16.12 -12.16 -18.01
N GLU A 16 15.89 -10.87 -17.68
CA GLU A 16 15.40 -10.47 -16.37
C GLU A 16 14.11 -11.26 -16.09
N GLU A 17 14.19 -12.16 -15.12
CA GLU A 17 13.08 -13.00 -14.74
C GLU A 17 12.00 -12.09 -14.17
N VAL A 18 10.89 -11.94 -14.91
CA VAL A 18 9.77 -11.09 -14.50
C VAL A 18 9.32 -11.53 -13.10
N THR A 19 9.53 -10.67 -12.14
CA THR A 19 9.18 -10.96 -10.74
C THR A 19 7.67 -11.18 -10.61
N ALA A 20 7.26 -12.21 -9.89
CA ALA A 20 5.85 -12.53 -9.71
C ALA A 20 5.06 -11.33 -9.15
N LEU A 21 3.87 -11.05 -9.68
CA LEU A 21 3.03 -9.88 -9.35
C LEU A 21 2.75 -9.68 -7.87
N TRP A 22 2.76 -10.75 -7.07
CA TRP A 22 2.57 -10.66 -5.62
C TRP A 22 3.83 -10.21 -4.85
N LEU A 23 5.02 -10.25 -5.49
CA LEU A 23 6.27 -9.73 -4.94
C LEU A 23 6.54 -8.30 -5.43
N SER A 24 6.23 -8.02 -6.69
CA SER A 24 6.37 -6.69 -7.26
C SER A 24 5.27 -6.45 -8.30
N HIS A 25 4.47 -5.42 -8.08
CA HIS A 25 3.50 -4.92 -9.04
C HIS A 25 4.08 -3.82 -9.94
N HIS A 26 5.41 -3.64 -9.89
CA HIS A 26 6.13 -2.71 -10.74
C HIS A 26 6.67 -3.43 -11.99
N TRP A 27 6.63 -2.72 -13.12
CA TRP A 27 7.26 -3.15 -14.35
C TRP A 27 8.79 -2.95 -14.26
N PRO A 28 9.59 -3.60 -15.10
CA PRO A 28 11.05 -3.48 -15.09
C PRO A 28 11.56 -2.04 -15.07
N ASP A 29 10.87 -1.12 -15.76
CA ASP A 29 11.23 0.30 -15.83
C ASP A 29 11.08 1.06 -14.50
N ASP A 30 10.35 0.50 -13.52
CA ASP A 30 10.09 1.06 -12.19
C ASP A 30 10.81 0.32 -11.05
N TYR A 31 11.77 -0.57 -11.35
CA TYR A 31 12.48 -1.36 -10.34
C TYR A 31 13.40 -0.54 -9.42
N ASP A 32 13.64 0.72 -9.71
CA ASP A 32 14.29 1.70 -8.81
C ASP A 32 13.52 1.88 -7.49
N ARG A 33 12.21 1.62 -7.49
CA ARG A 33 11.32 1.64 -6.31
C ARG A 33 11.31 0.33 -5.53
N CYS A 34 12.00 -0.69 -6.02
CA CYS A 34 12.08 -2.01 -5.43
C CYS A 34 13.40 -2.22 -4.67
N ILE A 35 13.46 -3.23 -3.85
CA ILE A 35 14.68 -3.76 -3.25
C ILE A 35 15.02 -5.05 -3.97
N GLY A 36 16.23 -5.14 -4.51
CA GLY A 36 16.75 -6.38 -5.08
C GLY A 36 17.07 -7.39 -3.97
N VAL A 37 16.42 -8.55 -4.01
CA VAL A 37 16.71 -9.68 -3.12
C VAL A 37 17.13 -10.85 -4.02
N GLY A 38 18.43 -11.01 -4.20
CA GLY A 38 18.99 -11.95 -5.17
C GLY A 38 18.63 -11.54 -6.61
N ARG A 39 17.90 -12.40 -7.33
CA ARG A 39 17.42 -12.16 -8.71
C ARG A 39 15.97 -11.61 -8.75
N ARG A 40 15.37 -11.29 -7.62
CA ARG A 40 13.98 -10.84 -7.52
C ARG A 40 13.92 -9.41 -7.04
N HIS A 41 12.92 -8.67 -7.53
CA HIS A 41 12.64 -7.30 -7.11
C HIS A 41 11.41 -7.28 -6.21
N VAL A 42 11.57 -6.82 -4.96
CA VAL A 42 10.48 -6.73 -3.98
C VAL A 42 10.12 -5.27 -3.77
N CYS A 43 8.85 -4.93 -3.96
CA CYS A 43 8.38 -3.58 -3.70
C CYS A 43 8.60 -3.20 -2.22
N ARG A 44 9.28 -2.07 -1.95
CA ARG A 44 9.54 -1.57 -0.59
C ARG A 44 8.28 -1.42 0.25
N ARG A 45 7.20 -0.97 -0.38
CA ARG A 45 5.89 -0.83 0.27
C ARG A 45 5.32 -2.19 0.67
N CYS A 46 5.37 -3.17 -0.22
CA CYS A 46 4.86 -4.51 0.06
C CYS A 46 5.65 -5.21 1.16
N LEU A 47 6.97 -5.00 1.21
CA LEU A 47 7.84 -5.54 2.26
C LEU A 47 7.45 -5.04 3.66
N VAL A 48 6.94 -3.83 3.78
CA VAL A 48 6.43 -3.26 5.05
C VAL A 48 4.98 -3.66 5.29
N LEU A 49 4.14 -3.62 4.25
CA LEU A 49 2.71 -3.84 4.33
C LEU A 49 2.37 -5.25 4.82
N TYR A 50 2.92 -6.29 4.19
CA TYR A 50 2.53 -7.67 4.50
C TYR A 50 2.90 -8.13 5.90
N PRO A 51 4.14 -7.94 6.40
CA PRO A 51 4.49 -8.34 7.76
C PRO A 51 3.67 -7.59 8.81
N LEU A 52 3.49 -6.29 8.66
CA LEU A 52 2.73 -5.49 9.61
C LEU A 52 1.23 -5.83 9.59
N ALA A 53 0.64 -6.09 8.42
CA ALA A 53 -0.74 -6.54 8.32
C ALA A 53 -0.92 -7.92 8.96
N ALA A 54 0.01 -8.85 8.72
CA ALA A 54 0.00 -10.16 9.36
C ALA A 54 0.11 -10.06 10.90
N THR A 55 1.00 -9.20 11.40
CA THR A 55 1.16 -8.94 12.83
C THR A 55 -0.09 -8.28 13.41
N GLY A 56 -0.61 -7.24 12.78
CA GLY A 56 -1.84 -6.55 13.21
C GLY A 56 -3.04 -7.50 13.28
N ARG A 57 -3.19 -8.37 12.27
CA ARG A 57 -4.20 -9.44 12.27
C ARG A 57 -4.00 -10.41 13.45
N GLY A 58 -2.76 -10.91 13.62
CA GLY A 58 -2.46 -11.89 14.66
C GLY A 58 -2.76 -11.36 16.07
N VAL A 59 -2.32 -10.14 16.36
CA VAL A 59 -2.54 -9.48 17.66
C VAL A 59 -4.03 -9.21 17.90
N ALA A 60 -4.76 -8.73 16.90
CA ALA A 60 -6.19 -8.46 17.02
C ALA A 60 -7.02 -9.74 17.20
N TYR A 61 -6.67 -10.78 16.46
CA TYR A 61 -7.34 -12.08 16.52
C TYR A 61 -7.10 -12.78 17.87
N VAL A 62 -5.83 -12.90 18.31
CA VAL A 62 -5.50 -13.52 19.59
C VAL A 62 -6.05 -12.74 20.77
N GLY A 63 -6.07 -11.42 20.68
CA GLY A 63 -6.64 -10.56 21.70
C GLY A 63 -8.17 -10.51 21.75
N GLY A 64 -8.86 -11.02 20.73
CA GLY A 64 -10.34 -11.04 20.66
C GLY A 64 -11.01 -9.67 20.65
N TRP A 65 -10.27 -8.61 20.26
CA TRP A 65 -10.78 -7.22 20.32
C TRP A 65 -11.03 -6.58 18.94
N ALA A 66 -10.84 -7.35 17.85
CA ALA A 66 -11.00 -6.84 16.48
C ALA A 66 -12.40 -6.25 16.21
N ALA A 67 -13.47 -6.90 16.72
CA ALA A 67 -14.83 -6.43 16.60
C ALA A 67 -15.25 -5.46 17.71
N GLY A 68 -14.42 -5.26 18.74
CA GLY A 68 -14.67 -4.33 19.84
C GLY A 68 -14.51 -2.84 19.46
N PRO A 69 -14.84 -1.92 20.38
CA PRO A 69 -14.76 -0.48 20.12
C PRO A 69 -13.36 -0.02 19.70
N VAL A 70 -12.31 -0.53 20.37
CA VAL A 70 -10.92 -0.19 20.07
C VAL A 70 -10.53 -0.66 18.67
N GLY A 71 -10.85 -1.93 18.33
CA GLY A 71 -10.59 -2.48 16.99
C GLY A 71 -11.32 -1.71 15.91
N THR A 72 -12.56 -1.32 16.17
CA THR A 72 -13.36 -0.50 15.26
C THR A 72 -12.70 0.86 14.99
N TRP A 73 -12.29 1.59 16.04
CA TRP A 73 -11.62 2.88 15.86
C TRP A 73 -10.29 2.76 15.15
N LEU A 74 -9.48 1.76 15.50
CA LEU A 74 -8.20 1.52 14.84
C LEU A 74 -8.37 1.13 13.36
N PHE A 75 -9.36 0.28 13.04
CA PHE A 75 -9.67 -0.11 11.67
C PHE A 75 -10.11 1.08 10.81
N VAL A 76 -10.87 2.02 11.38
CA VAL A 76 -11.30 3.23 10.67
C VAL A 76 -10.19 4.27 10.62
N ALA A 77 -9.48 4.55 11.72
CA ALA A 77 -8.56 5.68 11.79
C ALA A 77 -7.19 5.41 11.15
N LEU A 78 -6.64 4.20 11.28
CA LEU A 78 -5.28 3.91 10.82
C LEU A 78 -5.09 4.00 9.30
N PRO A 79 -6.06 3.66 8.42
CA PRO A 79 -5.92 3.87 6.99
C PRO A 79 -6.03 5.33 6.53
N LEU A 80 -6.62 6.23 7.35
CA LEU A 80 -6.84 7.62 6.96
C LEU A 80 -5.60 8.35 6.44
N PRO A 81 -4.42 8.29 7.10
CA PRO A 81 -3.24 8.96 6.60
C PRO A 81 -2.86 8.53 5.18
N ALA A 82 -3.01 7.25 4.86
CA ALA A 82 -2.69 6.74 3.52
C ALA A 82 -3.73 7.16 2.47
N VAL A 83 -5.00 7.22 2.83
CA VAL A 83 -6.08 7.71 1.96
C VAL A 83 -5.91 9.21 1.69
N VAL A 84 -5.61 10.00 2.72
CA VAL A 84 -5.34 11.45 2.59
C VAL A 84 -4.11 11.66 1.71
N ASP A 85 -3.02 10.94 1.95
CA ASP A 85 -1.79 11.05 1.16
C ASP A 85 -2.05 10.74 -0.32
N LEU A 86 -2.78 9.67 -0.61
CA LEU A 86 -3.19 9.33 -1.97
C LEU A 86 -4.02 10.46 -2.62
N CYS A 87 -5.00 10.99 -1.90
CA CYS A 87 -5.83 12.07 -2.42
C CYS A 87 -5.01 13.32 -2.73
N LEU A 88 -4.10 13.72 -1.84
CA LEU A 88 -3.23 14.88 -2.03
C LEU A 88 -2.28 14.69 -3.23
N GLU A 89 -1.74 13.48 -3.41
CA GLU A 89 -0.91 13.14 -4.55
C GLU A 89 -1.71 13.18 -5.87
N GLN A 90 -2.92 12.57 -5.89
CA GLN A 90 -3.77 12.57 -7.08
C GLN A 90 -4.27 14.00 -7.43
N LEU A 91 -4.45 14.83 -6.43
CA LEU A 91 -4.82 16.24 -6.62
C LEU A 91 -3.62 17.14 -6.97
N ALA A 92 -2.42 16.59 -7.12
CA ALA A 92 -1.17 17.31 -7.40
C ALA A 92 -0.85 18.40 -6.35
N VAL A 93 -1.34 18.25 -5.13
CA VAL A 93 -1.05 19.15 -4.00
C VAL A 93 0.33 18.86 -3.42
N VAL A 94 0.76 17.59 -3.48
CA VAL A 94 2.02 17.14 -2.91
C VAL A 94 2.75 16.24 -3.91
N GLU A 95 4.06 16.39 -4.01
CA GLU A 95 4.89 15.54 -4.86
C GLU A 95 5.04 14.13 -4.28
N PRO A 96 5.12 13.09 -5.14
CA PRO A 96 5.36 11.72 -4.72
C PRO A 96 6.67 11.59 -3.93
N SER A 97 6.63 10.97 -2.73
CA SER A 97 7.79 10.75 -1.89
C SER A 97 7.82 9.33 -1.36
N SER A 98 8.90 8.58 -1.66
CA SER A 98 9.06 7.21 -1.19
C SER A 98 9.07 7.10 0.34
N ARG A 99 9.65 8.08 1.06
CA ARG A 99 9.69 8.09 2.53
C ARG A 99 8.29 8.28 3.11
N ARG A 100 7.52 9.24 2.58
CA ARG A 100 6.15 9.51 3.01
C ARG A 100 5.26 8.30 2.72
N LEU A 101 5.40 7.70 1.54
CA LEU A 101 4.66 6.50 1.15
C LEU A 101 4.90 5.34 2.13
N VAL A 102 6.14 5.10 2.55
CA VAL A 102 6.46 4.07 3.56
C VAL A 102 5.86 4.44 4.92
N ALA A 103 5.99 5.69 5.34
CA ALA A 103 5.47 6.16 6.63
C ALA A 103 3.95 5.96 6.76
N VAL A 104 3.17 6.32 5.71
CA VAL A 104 1.70 6.13 5.73
C VAL A 104 1.29 4.66 5.51
N THR A 105 2.20 3.83 4.98
CA THR A 105 1.94 2.38 4.81
C THR A 105 1.94 1.65 6.16
N VAL A 106 2.69 2.10 7.15
CA VAL A 106 2.74 1.46 8.47
C VAL A 106 1.35 1.43 9.14
N PRO A 107 0.70 2.58 9.41
CA PRO A 107 -0.65 2.55 10.00
C PRO A 107 -1.67 1.87 9.09
N LEU A 108 -1.59 2.07 7.78
CA LEU A 108 -2.46 1.36 6.82
C LEU A 108 -2.37 -0.15 6.98
N ALA A 109 -1.15 -0.70 7.06
CA ALA A 109 -0.93 -2.14 7.18
C ALA A 109 -1.54 -2.71 8.46
N ILE A 110 -1.34 -2.02 9.59
CA ILE A 110 -1.92 -2.43 10.88
C ILE A 110 -3.46 -2.38 10.79
N GLY A 111 -4.02 -1.29 10.26
CA GLY A 111 -5.47 -1.14 10.07
C GLY A 111 -6.07 -2.24 9.19
N LEU A 112 -5.39 -2.57 8.07
CA LEU A 112 -5.80 -3.69 7.20
C LEU A 112 -5.75 -5.03 7.92
N GLY A 113 -4.72 -5.27 8.75
CA GLY A 113 -4.62 -6.48 9.55
C GLY A 113 -5.78 -6.65 10.53
N ILE A 114 -6.12 -5.58 11.26
CA ILE A 114 -7.27 -5.54 12.20
C ILE A 114 -8.58 -5.74 11.42
N GLY A 115 -8.76 -5.05 10.31
CA GLY A 115 -9.92 -5.20 9.44
C GLY A 115 -10.08 -6.63 8.92
N PHE A 116 -8.98 -7.29 8.55
CA PHE A 116 -9.00 -8.66 8.10
C PHE A 116 -9.35 -9.65 9.23
N ALA A 117 -8.86 -9.42 10.47
CA ALA A 117 -9.28 -10.19 11.63
C ALA A 117 -10.80 -10.06 11.86
N ARG A 118 -11.32 -8.84 11.80
CA ARG A 118 -12.76 -8.55 11.93
C ARG A 118 -13.60 -9.24 10.83
N TYR A 119 -13.12 -9.20 9.58
CA TYR A 119 -13.76 -9.90 8.46
C TYR A 119 -13.84 -11.40 8.68
N LEU A 120 -12.79 -12.03 9.22
CA LEU A 120 -12.80 -13.46 9.52
C LEU A 120 -13.76 -13.83 10.66
N GLU A 121 -13.94 -12.94 11.65
CA GLU A 121 -14.92 -13.12 12.73
C GLU A 121 -16.35 -12.95 12.23
N SER A 122 -16.59 -12.00 11.32
CA SER A 122 -17.91 -11.67 10.80
C SER A 122 -17.85 -11.16 9.34
N PRO A 123 -17.86 -12.05 8.34
CA PRO A 123 -17.78 -11.67 6.92
C PRO A 123 -18.91 -10.75 6.43
N GLY A 124 -20.06 -10.79 7.11
CA GLY A 124 -21.23 -9.96 6.80
C GLY A 124 -21.32 -8.65 7.57
N ASP A 125 -20.28 -8.24 8.31
CA ASP A 125 -20.31 -7.02 9.11
C ASP A 125 -20.50 -5.76 8.24
N PRO A 126 -21.62 -5.03 8.41
CA PRO A 126 -21.92 -3.85 7.60
C PRO A 126 -20.92 -2.72 7.83
N LEU A 127 -20.31 -2.62 9.01
CA LEU A 127 -19.29 -1.61 9.29
C LEU A 127 -18.01 -1.91 8.49
N PHE A 128 -17.58 -3.17 8.44
CA PHE A 128 -16.43 -3.56 7.63
C PHE A 128 -16.62 -3.15 6.17
N TRP A 129 -17.74 -3.53 5.58
CA TRP A 129 -18.03 -3.19 4.18
C TRP A 129 -18.25 -1.71 3.95
N GLY A 130 -18.88 -1.01 4.90
CA GLY A 130 -19.05 0.44 4.84
C GLY A 130 -17.72 1.19 4.80
N VAL A 131 -16.74 0.79 5.61
CA VAL A 131 -15.39 1.38 5.63
C VAL A 131 -14.64 1.08 4.32
N VAL A 132 -14.66 -0.18 3.86
CA VAL A 132 -13.99 -0.58 2.62
C VAL A 132 -14.57 0.16 1.42
N VAL A 133 -15.90 0.18 1.28
CA VAL A 133 -16.57 0.89 0.17
C VAL A 133 -16.34 2.39 0.28
N GLY A 134 -16.41 2.97 1.47
CA GLY A 134 -16.19 4.40 1.69
C GLY A 134 -14.78 4.82 1.27
N TYR A 135 -13.75 4.13 1.72
CA TYR A 135 -12.36 4.45 1.31
C TYR A 135 -12.13 4.21 -0.18
N THR A 136 -12.68 3.13 -0.73
CA THR A 136 -12.59 2.86 -2.17
C THR A 136 -13.23 3.98 -2.98
N ALA A 137 -14.42 4.44 -2.58
CA ALA A 137 -15.12 5.53 -3.26
C ALA A 137 -14.33 6.84 -3.22
N VAL A 138 -13.73 7.20 -2.07
CA VAL A 138 -12.87 8.39 -1.93
C VAL A 138 -11.65 8.29 -2.85
N CYS A 139 -10.95 7.15 -2.84
CA CYS A 139 -9.78 6.95 -3.70
C CYS A 139 -10.15 7.01 -5.19
N LEU A 140 -11.26 6.39 -5.60
CA LEU A 140 -11.74 6.44 -6.98
C LEU A 140 -12.15 7.86 -7.39
N ALA A 141 -12.80 8.61 -6.51
CA ALA A 141 -13.15 10.01 -6.78
C ALA A 141 -11.91 10.87 -7.02
N ALA A 142 -10.84 10.70 -6.23
CA ALA A 142 -9.57 11.38 -6.42
C ALA A 142 -8.91 11.03 -7.76
N LEU A 143 -8.90 9.74 -8.15
CA LEU A 143 -8.39 9.27 -9.43
C LEU A 143 -9.18 9.84 -10.62
N VAL A 144 -10.50 9.84 -10.56
CA VAL A 144 -11.36 10.42 -11.60
C VAL A 144 -11.16 11.94 -11.71
N ALA A 145 -11.01 12.62 -10.57
CA ALA A 145 -10.72 14.07 -10.57
C ALA A 145 -9.38 14.39 -11.23
N ARG A 146 -8.35 13.56 -11.02
CA ARG A 146 -7.08 13.67 -11.74
C ARG A 146 -7.26 13.46 -13.24
N TRP A 147 -7.88 12.35 -13.63
CA TRP A 147 -8.07 11.99 -15.04
C TRP A 147 -8.81 13.10 -15.82
N ARG A 148 -9.82 13.72 -15.18
CA ARG A 148 -10.55 14.86 -15.80
C ARG A 148 -9.73 16.13 -15.94
N ARG A 149 -8.63 16.28 -15.19
CA ARG A 149 -7.74 17.44 -15.29
C ARG A 149 -6.65 17.23 -16.34
N ASP A 150 -6.21 15.99 -16.53
CA ASP A 150 -5.11 15.63 -17.42
C ASP A 150 -5.58 15.39 -18.88
N GLY A 151 -6.90 15.22 -19.11
CA GLY A 151 -7.54 15.06 -20.43
C GLY A 151 -8.25 16.29 -20.88
#